data_852fdc90a17771d11107b90ae146b430
#
_entry.id   852fdc90a17771d11107b90ae146b430
#
_cell.length_a   1.000
_cell.length_b   1.000
_cell.length_c   1.000
_cell.angle_alpha   90.00
_cell.angle_beta   90.00
_cell.angle_gamma   90.00
#
_symmetry.space_group_name_H-M   'P 1'
#
loop_
_entity.id
_entity.type
_entity.pdbx_description
1 polymer ?
#
loop_
_entity_poly.entity_id
_entity_poly.type
_entity_poly.pdbx_seq_one_letter_code
_entity_poly.pdbx_strand_id
1 'polypeptide(L)'
;AESWTVTPLAAVTLTVDLVTPDRAGLPPSAIIGPRDRPLTATQSGRAVGVTIALSPPAAHALLGPLHHFTGTVVGLSEALTTHLAEQLADLRSWPERFALLDRFLARGLAAGPRPRPETLHAWRRLTETRGTLRIEALAAELGWSRQHLVTRFRHEFGLAPKATAKVLRLHHAVRLMPATDLATVAALSGYADQAHLNRDFRALTGTTPTDYLSSNNTPGAS
;
A
#
# COMPACT_ATOMS: atom_id res chain seq x y z
N ALA A 1 3.81 -24.75 -5.92
CA ALA A 1 3.20 -23.57 -5.32
C ALA A 1 4.30 -22.72 -4.67
N GLU A 2 4.35 -21.47 -5.00
CA GLU A 2 5.27 -20.49 -4.40
C GLU A 2 4.53 -19.71 -3.32
N SER A 3 5.16 -19.52 -2.17
CA SER A 3 4.66 -18.63 -1.12
C SER A 3 5.31 -17.26 -1.28
N TRP A 4 4.52 -16.22 -1.24
CA TRP A 4 4.99 -14.84 -1.29
C TRP A 4 4.32 -14.00 -0.21
N THR A 5 5.03 -13.00 0.25
CA THR A 5 4.55 -12.09 1.29
C THR A 5 4.46 -10.67 0.74
N VAL A 6 3.27 -10.11 0.78
CA VAL A 6 3.08 -8.68 0.49
C VAL A 6 3.42 -7.89 1.75
N THR A 7 4.51 -7.16 1.68
CA THR A 7 4.86 -6.17 2.71
C THR A 7 3.82 -5.05 2.71
N PRO A 8 3.39 -4.56 3.88
CA PRO A 8 2.48 -3.42 3.98
C PRO A 8 2.97 -2.24 3.15
N LEU A 9 2.09 -1.73 2.32
CA LEU A 9 2.30 -0.51 1.56
C LEU A 9 1.42 0.60 2.14
N ALA A 10 1.91 1.82 2.18
CA ALA A 10 1.07 3.00 2.39
C ALA A 10 0.29 3.29 1.08
N ALA A 11 -0.37 2.26 0.57
CA ALA A 11 -1.06 2.24 -0.72
C ALA A 11 -2.18 1.19 -0.68
N VAL A 12 -3.12 1.33 -1.60
CA VAL A 12 -4.08 0.30 -1.98
C VAL A 12 -3.59 -0.31 -3.28
N THR A 13 -3.58 -1.63 -3.37
CA THR A 13 -3.11 -2.32 -4.56
C THR A 13 -4.29 -2.92 -5.33
N LEU A 14 -4.40 -2.59 -6.60
CA LEU A 14 -5.31 -3.22 -7.54
C LEU A 14 -4.52 -4.20 -8.39
N THR A 15 -4.92 -5.47 -8.38
CA THR A 15 -4.38 -6.48 -9.28
C THR A 15 -5.44 -6.82 -10.32
N VAL A 16 -5.10 -6.75 -11.59
CA VAL A 16 -5.95 -7.18 -12.71
C VAL A 16 -5.29 -8.35 -13.39
N ASP A 17 -5.83 -9.54 -13.23
CA ASP A 17 -5.32 -10.76 -13.83
C ASP A 17 -5.90 -10.95 -15.24
N LEU A 18 -5.02 -11.11 -16.23
CA LEU A 18 -5.35 -11.53 -17.61
C LEU A 18 -5.23 -13.04 -17.76
N VAL A 19 -4.31 -13.65 -17.03
CA VAL A 19 -4.22 -15.09 -16.79
C VAL A 19 -4.20 -15.27 -15.29
N THR A 20 -5.24 -15.89 -14.77
CA THR A 20 -5.44 -16.07 -13.33
C THR A 20 -4.65 -17.28 -12.85
N PRO A 21 -3.66 -17.10 -11.97
CA PRO A 21 -3.04 -18.22 -11.27
C PRO A 21 -3.98 -18.76 -10.19
N ASP A 22 -3.74 -19.99 -9.76
CA ASP A 22 -4.38 -20.53 -8.57
C ASP A 22 -3.78 -19.85 -7.33
N ARG A 23 -4.58 -19.04 -6.64
CA ARG A 23 -4.22 -18.36 -5.39
C ARG A 23 -5.16 -18.81 -4.29
N ALA A 24 -4.66 -19.61 -3.35
CA ALA A 24 -5.47 -20.10 -2.25
C ALA A 24 -6.08 -18.93 -1.44
N GLY A 25 -7.41 -18.85 -1.44
CA GLY A 25 -8.17 -17.91 -0.62
C GLY A 25 -8.17 -16.45 -1.10
N LEU A 26 -7.66 -16.15 -2.31
CA LEU A 26 -7.70 -14.82 -2.90
C LEU A 26 -8.54 -14.81 -4.19
N PRO A 27 -9.38 -13.79 -4.39
CA PRO A 27 -10.14 -13.66 -5.63
C PRO A 27 -9.22 -13.36 -6.82
N PRO A 28 -9.60 -13.79 -8.04
CA PRO A 28 -8.97 -13.30 -9.25
C PRO A 28 -9.24 -11.78 -9.38
N SER A 29 -8.26 -11.06 -9.85
CA SER A 29 -8.34 -9.59 -9.96
C SER A 29 -8.85 -8.96 -8.66
N ALA A 30 -7.93 -8.59 -7.78
CA ALA A 30 -8.22 -8.22 -6.41
C ALA A 30 -7.84 -6.77 -6.07
N ILE A 31 -8.56 -6.21 -5.11
CA ILE A 31 -8.16 -5.01 -4.37
C ILE A 31 -7.62 -5.45 -3.03
N ILE A 32 -6.36 -5.13 -2.77
CA ILE A 32 -5.71 -5.32 -1.50
C ILE A 32 -5.75 -4.00 -0.74
N GLY A 33 -6.54 -3.96 0.30
CA GLY A 33 -6.75 -2.75 1.11
C GLY A 33 -5.55 -2.36 1.97
N PRO A 34 -5.60 -1.14 2.55
CA PRO A 34 -4.53 -0.63 3.42
C PRO A 34 -4.31 -1.56 4.60
N ARG A 35 -3.05 -1.84 4.94
CA ARG A 35 -2.69 -2.74 6.02
C ARG A 35 -1.42 -2.33 6.73
N ASP A 36 -1.30 -2.72 7.98
CA ASP A 36 -0.12 -2.55 8.84
C ASP A 36 0.46 -3.91 9.29
N ARG A 37 0.09 -4.99 8.57
CA ARG A 37 0.58 -6.35 8.77
C ARG A 37 0.86 -7.01 7.42
N PRO A 38 1.80 -7.97 7.35
CA PRO A 38 2.05 -8.69 6.12
C PRO A 38 0.82 -9.50 5.67
N LEU A 39 0.66 -9.66 4.37
CA LEU A 39 -0.24 -10.62 3.77
C LEU A 39 0.60 -11.72 3.13
N THR A 40 0.47 -12.94 3.63
CA THR A 40 1.07 -14.11 3.00
C THR A 40 0.04 -14.80 2.13
N ALA A 41 0.41 -15.13 0.91
CA ALA A 41 -0.41 -15.90 -0.01
C ALA A 41 0.45 -16.94 -0.71
N THR A 42 -0.20 -18.02 -1.13
CA THR A 42 0.42 -19.04 -1.98
C THR A 42 -0.15 -18.95 -3.37
N GLN A 43 0.69 -19.12 -4.37
CA GLN A 43 0.30 -19.07 -5.77
C GLN A 43 0.89 -20.25 -6.52
N SER A 44 0.13 -20.84 -7.44
CA SER A 44 0.61 -21.83 -8.39
C SER A 44 0.12 -21.48 -9.80
N GLY A 45 0.87 -21.93 -10.80
CA GLY A 45 0.58 -21.62 -12.19
C GLY A 45 1.09 -20.26 -12.66
N ARG A 46 0.82 -19.96 -13.93
CA ARG A 46 1.28 -18.74 -14.58
C ARG A 46 0.35 -17.57 -14.23
N ALA A 47 0.92 -16.46 -13.81
CA ALA A 47 0.24 -15.19 -13.65
C ALA A 47 0.63 -14.24 -14.79
N VAL A 48 -0.35 -13.60 -15.41
CA VAL A 48 -0.14 -12.48 -16.32
C VAL A 48 -1.17 -11.42 -15.99
N GLY A 49 -0.73 -10.21 -15.74
CA GLY A 49 -1.64 -9.15 -15.34
C GLY A 49 -0.92 -7.83 -15.05
N VAL A 50 -1.65 -6.91 -14.46
CA VAL A 50 -1.15 -5.59 -14.04
C VAL A 50 -1.44 -5.40 -12.56
N THR A 51 -0.44 -4.93 -11.83
CA THR A 51 -0.60 -4.48 -10.45
C THR A 51 -0.42 -2.97 -10.39
N ILE A 52 -1.41 -2.28 -9.83
CA ILE A 52 -1.47 -0.83 -9.72
C ILE A 52 -1.45 -0.47 -8.24
N ALA A 53 -0.45 0.30 -7.81
CA ALA A 53 -0.38 0.85 -6.46
C ALA A 53 -0.96 2.28 -6.46
N LEU A 54 -2.02 2.50 -5.70
CA LEU A 54 -2.65 3.80 -5.53
C LEU A 54 -2.31 4.37 -4.16
N SER A 55 -1.93 5.64 -4.10
CA SER A 55 -1.87 6.35 -2.82
C SER A 55 -3.25 6.36 -2.15
N PRO A 56 -3.35 6.40 -0.82
CA PRO A 56 -4.64 6.44 -0.14
C PRO A 56 -5.58 7.56 -0.62
N PRO A 57 -5.11 8.80 -0.92
CA PRO A 57 -5.98 9.80 -1.53
C PRO A 57 -6.52 9.42 -2.92
N ALA A 58 -5.67 8.81 -3.77
CA ALA A 58 -6.10 8.34 -5.08
C ALA A 58 -7.07 7.15 -4.97
N ALA A 59 -6.78 6.21 -4.07
CA ALA A 59 -7.67 5.08 -3.81
C ALA A 59 -9.02 5.53 -3.23
N HIS A 60 -9.03 6.55 -2.34
CA HIS A 60 -10.25 7.15 -1.83
C HIS A 60 -11.10 7.76 -2.95
N ALA A 61 -10.49 8.43 -3.92
CA ALA A 61 -11.21 8.97 -5.07
C ALA A 61 -11.81 7.88 -5.96
N LEU A 62 -11.18 6.70 -6.03
CA LEU A 62 -11.66 5.59 -6.85
C LEU A 62 -12.70 4.71 -6.15
N LEU A 63 -12.52 4.48 -4.84
CA LEU A 63 -13.24 3.46 -4.06
C LEU A 63 -14.15 4.07 -2.98
N GLY A 64 -14.05 5.36 -2.70
CA GLY A 64 -14.66 5.99 -1.52
C GLY A 64 -13.85 5.72 -0.23
N PRO A 65 -14.49 5.83 0.94
CA PRO A 65 -13.83 5.70 2.23
C PRO A 65 -13.14 4.35 2.42
N LEU A 66 -11.81 4.36 2.68
CA LEU A 66 -10.99 3.15 2.69
C LEU A 66 -11.08 2.32 3.97
N HIS A 67 -11.77 2.79 5.01
CA HIS A 67 -11.90 2.02 6.25
C HIS A 67 -12.59 0.66 6.05
N HIS A 68 -13.46 0.54 5.03
CA HIS A 68 -14.11 -0.72 4.65
C HIS A 68 -13.14 -1.75 4.06
N PHE A 69 -12.05 -1.28 3.48
CA PHE A 69 -11.03 -2.12 2.84
C PHE A 69 -9.85 -2.46 3.76
N THR A 70 -9.82 -1.92 4.99
CA THR A 70 -8.66 -2.09 5.88
C THR A 70 -8.40 -3.54 6.23
N GLY A 71 -7.22 -4.04 5.86
CA GLY A 71 -6.79 -5.41 6.14
C GLY A 71 -7.50 -6.49 5.30
N THR A 72 -8.39 -6.09 4.38
CA THR A 72 -9.16 -7.03 3.54
C THR A 72 -8.53 -7.21 2.16
N VAL A 73 -8.97 -8.27 1.47
CA VAL A 73 -8.79 -8.49 0.04
C VAL A 73 -10.17 -8.76 -0.53
N VAL A 74 -10.57 -7.99 -1.52
CA VAL A 74 -11.90 -8.08 -2.17
C VAL A 74 -11.74 -8.22 -3.67
N GLY A 75 -12.71 -8.84 -4.34
CA GLY A 75 -12.72 -8.95 -5.79
C GLY A 75 -12.83 -7.57 -6.46
N LEU A 76 -12.09 -7.36 -7.54
CA LEU A 76 -12.09 -6.09 -8.26
C LEU A 76 -13.48 -5.76 -8.82
N SER A 77 -14.17 -6.73 -9.40
CA SER A 77 -15.53 -6.59 -9.95
C SER A 77 -16.58 -6.32 -8.88
N GLU A 78 -16.39 -6.88 -7.68
CA GLU A 78 -17.26 -6.64 -6.53
C GLU A 78 -17.13 -5.19 -6.03
N ALA A 79 -15.90 -4.70 -5.89
CA ALA A 79 -15.66 -3.38 -5.34
C ALA A 79 -15.93 -2.23 -6.31
N LEU A 80 -15.72 -2.42 -7.61
CA LEU A 80 -15.80 -1.36 -8.62
C LEU A 80 -16.95 -1.56 -9.64
N THR A 81 -17.68 -2.68 -9.54
CA THR A 81 -18.75 -3.02 -10.51
C THR A 81 -18.28 -2.82 -11.97
N THR A 82 -17.14 -3.42 -12.32
CA THR A 82 -16.46 -3.19 -13.60
C THR A 82 -16.10 -4.50 -14.30
N HIS A 83 -16.12 -4.46 -15.63
CA HIS A 83 -15.60 -5.53 -16.50
C HIS A 83 -14.17 -5.23 -16.98
N LEU A 84 -13.40 -4.49 -16.18
CA LEU A 84 -12.05 -4.02 -16.57
C LEU A 84 -11.12 -5.17 -16.96
N ALA A 85 -11.15 -6.29 -16.23
CA ALA A 85 -10.32 -7.45 -16.53
C ALA A 85 -10.64 -8.06 -17.89
N GLU A 86 -11.93 -8.20 -18.22
CA GLU A 86 -12.41 -8.70 -19.51
C GLU A 86 -11.99 -7.77 -20.65
N GLN A 87 -12.25 -6.46 -20.48
CA GLN A 87 -11.85 -5.45 -21.47
C GLN A 87 -10.35 -5.43 -21.74
N LEU A 88 -9.51 -5.62 -20.70
CA LEU A 88 -8.07 -5.71 -20.86
C LEU A 88 -7.64 -7.01 -21.53
N ALA A 89 -8.33 -8.12 -21.28
CA ALA A 89 -8.05 -9.41 -21.91
C ALA A 89 -8.30 -9.38 -23.42
N ASP A 90 -9.33 -8.67 -23.87
CA ASP A 90 -9.69 -8.52 -25.28
C ASP A 90 -8.68 -7.72 -26.11
N LEU A 91 -7.83 -6.91 -25.46
CA LEU A 91 -6.82 -6.10 -26.14
C LEU A 91 -5.58 -6.95 -26.46
N ARG A 92 -4.99 -6.69 -27.65
CA ARG A 92 -3.88 -7.49 -28.16
C ARG A 92 -2.52 -7.05 -27.66
N SER A 93 -2.33 -5.77 -27.36
CA SER A 93 -1.04 -5.20 -27.01
C SER A 93 -1.01 -4.57 -25.61
N TRP A 94 0.16 -4.54 -25.00
CA TRP A 94 0.36 -3.84 -23.73
C TRP A 94 0.11 -2.33 -23.79
N PRO A 95 0.55 -1.60 -24.86
CA PRO A 95 0.22 -0.20 -25.00
C PRO A 95 -1.28 0.09 -25.00
N GLU A 96 -2.11 -0.73 -25.68
CA GLU A 96 -3.57 -0.59 -25.67
C GLU A 96 -4.15 -0.81 -24.27
N ARG A 97 -3.65 -1.83 -23.55
CA ARG A 97 -4.03 -2.13 -22.16
C ARG A 97 -3.70 -0.97 -21.22
N PHE A 98 -2.49 -0.43 -21.30
CA PHE A 98 -2.12 0.73 -20.49
C PHE A 98 -2.96 1.97 -20.83
N ALA A 99 -3.23 2.23 -22.10
CA ALA A 99 -4.11 3.32 -22.50
C ALA A 99 -5.55 3.17 -21.98
N LEU A 100 -6.07 1.94 -21.89
CA LEU A 100 -7.37 1.68 -21.26
C LEU A 100 -7.31 1.93 -19.76
N LEU A 101 -6.28 1.43 -19.06
CA LEU A 101 -6.07 1.64 -17.63
C LEU A 101 -5.94 3.13 -17.29
N ASP A 102 -5.17 3.88 -18.06
CA ASP A 102 -5.01 5.32 -17.85
C ASP A 102 -6.35 6.06 -17.97
N ARG A 103 -7.16 5.73 -18.99
CA ARG A 103 -8.50 6.32 -19.14
C ARG A 103 -9.44 5.93 -18.01
N PHE A 104 -9.40 4.68 -17.55
CA PHE A 104 -10.21 4.19 -16.46
C PHE A 104 -9.86 4.92 -15.15
N LEU A 105 -8.57 4.99 -14.82
CA LEU A 105 -8.08 5.67 -13.63
C LEU A 105 -8.35 7.17 -13.70
N ALA A 106 -8.05 7.82 -14.81
CA ALA A 106 -8.28 9.26 -14.97
C ALA A 106 -9.76 9.65 -14.77
N ARG A 107 -10.68 8.87 -15.32
CA ARG A 107 -12.13 9.08 -15.13
C ARG A 107 -12.54 8.88 -13.67
N GLY A 108 -12.10 7.77 -13.04
CA GLY A 108 -12.42 7.48 -11.65
C GLY A 108 -11.88 8.55 -10.70
N LEU A 109 -10.63 8.97 -10.89
CA LEU A 109 -10.00 10.02 -10.08
C LEU A 109 -10.66 11.39 -10.27
N ALA A 110 -11.15 11.72 -11.47
CA ALA A 110 -11.81 12.98 -11.75
C ALA A 110 -13.23 13.04 -11.19
N ALA A 111 -13.98 11.94 -11.27
CA ALA A 111 -15.39 11.86 -10.89
C ALA A 111 -15.62 11.47 -9.42
N GLY A 112 -14.61 10.88 -8.77
CA GLY A 112 -14.76 10.30 -7.45
C GLY A 112 -14.73 11.31 -6.29
N PRO A 113 -15.07 10.84 -5.09
CA PRO A 113 -15.09 11.69 -3.90
C PRO A 113 -13.69 12.20 -3.56
N ARG A 114 -13.63 13.45 -3.12
CA ARG A 114 -12.37 14.05 -2.66
C ARG A 114 -12.23 13.88 -1.15
N PRO A 115 -11.03 13.49 -0.66
CA PRO A 115 -10.75 13.55 0.77
C PRO A 115 -10.91 14.97 1.30
N ARG A 116 -11.20 15.11 2.57
CA ARG A 116 -11.23 16.43 3.23
C ARG A 116 -9.87 17.12 3.09
N PRO A 117 -9.82 18.44 2.88
CA PRO A 117 -8.56 19.19 2.76
C PRO A 117 -7.60 18.92 3.92
N GLU A 118 -8.12 18.86 5.16
CA GLU A 118 -7.33 18.63 6.37
C GLU A 118 -6.76 17.20 6.41
N THR A 119 -7.55 16.19 6.01
CA THR A 119 -7.08 14.80 5.96
C THR A 119 -6.04 14.63 4.86
N LEU A 120 -6.24 15.29 3.71
CA LEU A 120 -5.26 15.31 2.63
C LEU A 120 -3.97 16.03 3.05
N HIS A 121 -4.08 17.13 3.80
CA HIS A 121 -2.93 17.82 4.37
C HIS A 121 -2.17 16.90 5.33
N ALA A 122 -2.88 16.22 6.25
CA ALA A 122 -2.27 15.25 7.15
C ALA A 122 -1.50 14.15 6.40
N TRP A 123 -2.06 13.62 5.31
CA TRP A 123 -1.38 12.64 4.45
C TRP A 123 -0.09 13.21 3.86
N ARG A 124 -0.14 14.41 3.28
CA ARG A 124 1.05 15.07 2.70
C ARG A 124 2.15 15.26 3.73
N ARG A 125 1.80 15.79 4.91
CA ARG A 125 2.75 15.99 6.01
C ARG A 125 3.43 14.70 6.46
N LEU A 126 2.67 13.61 6.61
CA LEU A 126 3.23 12.30 6.94
C LEU A 126 4.16 11.78 5.83
N THR A 127 3.81 11.99 4.58
CA THR A 127 4.62 11.56 3.43
C THR A 127 5.90 12.37 3.31
N GLU A 128 5.84 13.70 3.39
CA GLU A 128 6.98 14.63 3.35
C GLU A 128 7.98 14.34 4.46
N THR A 129 7.48 14.07 5.67
CA THR A 129 8.31 13.74 6.83
C THR A 129 8.67 12.27 6.90
N ARG A 130 8.30 11.46 5.92
CA ARG A 130 8.56 10.01 5.88
C ARG A 130 8.09 9.28 7.15
N GLY A 131 6.99 9.78 7.74
CA GLY A 131 6.42 9.22 8.96
C GLY A 131 7.16 9.55 10.26
N THR A 132 8.07 10.50 10.27
CA THR A 132 8.77 10.93 11.51
C THR A 132 8.01 11.99 12.30
N LEU A 133 7.04 12.68 11.68
CA LEU A 133 6.23 13.70 12.33
C LEU A 133 5.40 13.10 13.49
N ARG A 134 5.40 13.76 14.63
CA ARG A 134 4.60 13.37 15.79
C ARG A 134 3.12 13.64 15.51
N ILE A 135 2.27 12.68 15.82
CA ILE A 135 0.82 12.78 15.53
C ILE A 135 0.16 13.91 16.33
N GLU A 136 0.66 14.18 17.53
CA GLU A 136 0.21 15.29 18.36
C GLU A 136 0.50 16.65 17.69
N ALA A 137 1.70 16.81 17.11
CA ALA A 137 2.08 18.02 16.39
C ALA A 137 1.22 18.20 15.11
N LEU A 138 0.98 17.10 14.38
CA LEU A 138 0.10 17.11 13.21
C LEU A 138 -1.34 17.50 13.56
N ALA A 139 -1.88 17.00 14.66
CA ALA A 139 -3.21 17.37 15.13
C ALA A 139 -3.29 18.85 15.50
N ALA A 140 -2.28 19.36 16.22
CA ALA A 140 -2.19 20.79 16.57
C ALA A 140 -2.08 21.70 15.34
N GLU A 141 -1.30 21.30 14.31
CA GLU A 141 -1.17 22.01 13.03
C GLU A 141 -2.53 22.16 12.31
N LEU A 142 -3.42 21.18 12.47
CA LEU A 142 -4.77 21.18 11.89
C LEU A 142 -5.83 21.85 12.78
N GLY A 143 -5.49 22.25 14.00
CA GLY A 143 -6.47 22.71 14.99
C GLY A 143 -7.43 21.59 15.47
N TRP A 144 -7.04 20.34 15.35
CA TRP A 144 -7.84 19.17 15.70
C TRP A 144 -7.37 18.52 17.00
N SER A 145 -8.29 17.89 17.71
CA SER A 145 -7.89 16.93 18.73
C SER A 145 -7.24 15.71 18.06
N ARG A 146 -6.31 15.05 18.76
CA ARG A 146 -5.70 13.80 18.29
C ARG A 146 -6.75 12.74 17.94
N GLN A 147 -7.79 12.60 18.76
CA GLN A 147 -8.86 11.63 18.52
C GLN A 147 -9.63 11.94 17.24
N HIS A 148 -9.94 13.22 16.98
CA HIS A 148 -10.62 13.65 15.76
C HIS A 148 -9.76 13.33 14.52
N LEU A 149 -8.47 13.66 14.55
CA LEU A 149 -7.54 13.30 13.47
C LEU A 149 -7.52 11.80 13.21
N VAL A 150 -7.38 10.98 14.26
CA VAL A 150 -7.33 9.50 14.12
C VAL A 150 -8.61 8.98 13.47
N THR A 151 -9.77 9.43 13.93
CA THR A 151 -11.07 8.99 13.42
C THR A 151 -11.25 9.36 11.95
N ARG A 152 -11.01 10.63 11.59
CA ARG A 152 -11.19 11.12 10.21
C ARG A 152 -10.20 10.51 9.23
N PHE A 153 -8.94 10.48 9.61
CA PHE A 153 -7.87 9.93 8.77
C PHE A 153 -8.08 8.42 8.51
N ARG A 154 -8.45 7.64 9.56
CA ARG A 154 -8.75 6.23 9.43
C ARG A 154 -9.99 5.98 8.57
N HIS A 155 -11.04 6.78 8.72
CA HIS A 155 -12.24 6.66 7.89
C HIS A 155 -11.91 6.83 6.41
N GLU A 156 -11.18 7.88 6.05
CA GLU A 156 -10.88 8.19 4.66
C GLU A 156 -9.77 7.30 4.07
N PHE A 157 -8.70 7.01 4.82
CA PHE A 157 -7.50 6.35 4.31
C PHE A 157 -7.26 4.93 4.84
N GLY A 158 -8.16 4.42 5.65
CA GLY A 158 -8.15 3.04 6.15
C GLY A 158 -7.27 2.83 7.38
N LEU A 159 -6.04 3.28 7.40
CA LEU A 159 -5.14 3.18 8.53
C LEU A 159 -5.18 4.43 9.43
N ALA A 160 -4.91 4.25 10.73
CA ALA A 160 -4.67 5.37 11.62
C ALA A 160 -3.37 6.10 11.24
N PRO A 161 -3.23 7.43 11.53
CA PRO A 161 -2.03 8.20 11.19
C PRO A 161 -0.74 7.57 11.72
N LYS A 162 -0.76 7.01 12.95
CA LYS A 162 0.40 6.35 13.55
C LYS A 162 0.81 5.07 12.79
N ALA A 163 -0.16 4.27 12.35
CA ALA A 163 0.10 3.06 11.55
C ALA A 163 0.66 3.44 10.18
N THR A 164 0.07 4.44 9.52
CA THR A 164 0.59 5.01 8.27
C THR A 164 2.03 5.51 8.42
N ALA A 165 2.31 6.25 9.48
CA ALA A 165 3.67 6.73 9.77
C ALA A 165 4.68 5.58 9.94
N LYS A 166 4.29 4.48 10.60
CA LYS A 166 5.14 3.27 10.72
C LYS A 166 5.46 2.66 9.35
N VAL A 167 4.46 2.52 8.49
CA VAL A 167 4.64 1.99 7.13
C VAL A 167 5.55 2.91 6.30
N LEU A 168 5.37 4.22 6.37
CA LEU A 168 6.22 5.19 5.67
C LEU A 168 7.69 5.14 6.15
N ARG A 169 7.93 5.01 7.46
CA ARG A 169 9.28 4.83 8.01
C ARG A 169 9.92 3.52 7.54
N LEU A 170 9.14 2.42 7.54
CA LEU A 170 9.60 1.15 7.00
C LEU A 170 10.07 1.29 5.55
N HIS A 171 9.26 1.91 4.68
CA HIS A 171 9.63 2.11 3.28
C HIS A 171 10.87 2.99 3.12
N HIS A 172 11.05 3.96 4.00
CA HIS A 172 12.27 4.75 4.00
C HIS A 172 13.48 3.92 4.43
N ALA A 173 13.35 3.12 5.50
CA ALA A 173 14.39 2.22 5.96
C ALA A 173 14.80 1.20 4.87
N VAL A 174 13.84 0.54 4.24
CA VAL A 174 14.09 -0.44 3.16
C VAL A 174 14.92 0.19 2.02
N ARG A 175 14.66 1.44 1.66
CA ARG A 175 15.44 2.13 0.61
C ARG A 175 16.87 2.46 1.03
N LEU A 176 17.14 2.63 2.32
CA LEU A 176 18.48 2.96 2.84
C LEU A 176 19.31 1.70 3.09
N MET A 177 18.67 0.58 3.43
CA MET A 177 19.35 -0.66 3.84
C MET A 177 20.45 -1.15 2.87
N PRO A 178 20.31 -1.04 1.52
CA PRO A 178 21.37 -1.46 0.62
C PRO A 178 22.64 -0.60 0.65
N ALA A 179 22.56 0.61 1.21
CA ALA A 179 23.60 1.63 1.13
C ALA A 179 24.36 1.86 2.45
N THR A 180 23.84 1.39 3.59
CA THR A 180 24.46 1.66 4.90
C THR A 180 24.04 0.62 5.95
N ASP A 181 24.69 0.65 7.12
CA ASP A 181 24.41 -0.25 8.25
C ASP A 181 23.06 0.05 8.92
N LEU A 182 22.53 -0.95 9.64
CA LEU A 182 21.20 -0.87 10.24
C LEU A 182 21.07 0.16 11.37
N ALA A 183 22.16 0.51 12.06
CA ALA A 183 22.13 1.55 13.09
C ALA A 183 21.95 2.93 12.45
N THR A 184 22.67 3.19 11.37
CA THR A 184 22.52 4.40 10.55
C THR A 184 21.12 4.45 9.88
N VAL A 185 20.65 3.33 9.34
CA VAL A 185 19.28 3.23 8.79
C VAL A 185 18.25 3.60 9.85
N ALA A 186 18.36 3.07 11.07
CA ALA A 186 17.45 3.39 12.17
C ALA A 186 17.43 4.91 12.47
N ALA A 187 18.59 5.51 12.63
CA ALA A 187 18.71 6.95 12.90
C ALA A 187 18.08 7.80 11.78
N LEU A 188 18.43 7.54 10.52
CA LEU A 188 17.93 8.29 9.37
C LEU A 188 16.43 8.07 9.10
N SER A 189 15.87 6.94 9.55
CA SER A 189 14.45 6.62 9.38
C SER A 189 13.59 7.00 10.59
N GLY A 190 14.16 7.70 11.59
CA GLY A 190 13.42 8.20 12.75
C GLY A 190 13.03 7.12 13.76
N TYR A 191 13.81 6.04 13.87
CA TYR A 191 13.73 5.08 14.96
C TYR A 191 14.69 5.51 16.09
N ALA A 192 14.34 5.17 17.32
CA ALA A 192 15.16 5.51 18.47
C ALA A 192 16.51 4.78 18.44
N ASP A 193 16.50 3.54 17.99
CA ASP A 193 17.64 2.64 17.88
C ASP A 193 17.38 1.51 16.88
N GLN A 194 18.41 0.69 16.61
CA GLN A 194 18.31 -0.47 15.74
C GLN A 194 17.35 -1.54 16.29
N ALA A 195 17.21 -1.69 17.60
CA ALA A 195 16.29 -2.66 18.18
C ALA A 195 14.82 -2.26 17.93
N HIS A 196 14.54 -0.95 17.98
CA HIS A 196 13.22 -0.40 17.61
C HIS A 196 12.94 -0.64 16.11
N LEU A 197 13.90 -0.37 15.23
CA LEU A 197 13.80 -0.69 13.80
C LEU A 197 13.48 -2.17 13.60
N ASN A 198 14.24 -3.08 14.21
CA ASN A 198 14.07 -4.53 14.05
C ASN A 198 12.68 -5.01 14.52
N ARG A 199 12.16 -4.48 15.64
CA ARG A 199 10.83 -4.81 16.15
C ARG A 199 9.73 -4.37 15.19
N ASP A 200 9.76 -3.11 14.73
CA ASP A 200 8.77 -2.57 13.80
C ASP A 200 8.88 -3.27 12.43
N PHE A 201 10.10 -3.54 11.96
CA PHE A 201 10.35 -4.25 10.71
C PHE A 201 9.71 -5.64 10.73
N ARG A 202 10.01 -6.44 11.77
CA ARG A 202 9.44 -7.78 11.92
C ARG A 202 7.91 -7.75 12.05
N ALA A 203 7.35 -6.80 12.78
CA ALA A 203 5.91 -6.66 12.93
C ALA A 203 5.20 -6.35 11.59
N LEU A 204 5.87 -5.59 10.70
CA LEU A 204 5.31 -5.16 9.42
C LEU A 204 5.59 -6.14 8.28
N THR A 205 6.74 -6.85 8.30
CA THR A 205 7.18 -7.70 7.18
C THR A 205 7.13 -9.20 7.49
N GLY A 206 7.05 -9.56 8.76
CA GLY A 206 7.15 -10.96 9.22
C GLY A 206 8.60 -11.48 9.30
N THR A 207 9.61 -10.71 8.88
CA THR A 207 11.00 -11.13 8.80
C THR A 207 11.97 -10.08 9.39
N THR A 208 13.24 -10.40 9.53
CA THR A 208 14.25 -9.43 9.97
C THR A 208 14.74 -8.58 8.79
N PRO A 209 15.31 -7.38 9.05
CA PRO A 209 15.95 -6.58 7.98
C PRO A 209 17.00 -7.35 7.20
N THR A 210 17.82 -8.14 7.88
CA THR A 210 18.92 -8.92 7.27
C THR A 210 18.37 -10.01 6.35
N ASP A 211 17.39 -10.79 6.83
CA ASP A 211 16.75 -11.84 6.02
C ASP A 211 16.02 -11.27 4.80
N TYR A 212 15.37 -10.11 4.99
CA TYR A 212 14.69 -9.39 3.92
C TYR A 212 15.65 -8.97 2.80
N LEU A 213 16.83 -8.44 3.15
CA LEU A 213 17.86 -8.11 2.17
C LEU A 213 18.38 -9.34 1.45
N SER A 214 18.61 -10.43 2.17
CA SER A 214 19.11 -11.68 1.59
C SER A 214 18.11 -12.29 0.59
N SER A 215 16.82 -12.27 0.92
CA SER A 215 15.78 -12.81 0.03
C SER A 215 15.53 -11.95 -1.22
N ASN A 216 15.73 -10.64 -1.14
CA ASN A 216 15.55 -9.74 -2.28
C ASN A 216 16.81 -9.56 -3.14
N ASN A 217 17.98 -10.00 -2.66
CA ASN A 217 19.25 -9.98 -3.40
C ASN A 217 19.52 -11.27 -4.18
N THR A 218 18.61 -12.24 -4.20
CA THR A 218 18.78 -13.44 -5.03
C THR A 218 18.49 -13.06 -6.48
N PRO A 219 19.47 -13.07 -7.39
CA PRO A 219 19.25 -12.80 -8.80
C PRO A 219 18.53 -14.01 -9.41
N GLY A 220 17.27 -13.86 -9.78
CA GLY A 220 16.56 -14.92 -10.48
C GLY A 220 15.05 -15.04 -10.29
N ALA A 221 14.33 -13.94 -10.04
CA ALA A 221 12.90 -13.91 -10.18
C ALA A 221 12.53 -12.85 -11.23
N SER A 222 12.79 -13.17 -12.49
CA SER A 222 12.31 -12.42 -13.67
C SER A 222 11.27 -13.25 -14.39
#